data_52bb7830510aca470086af37f7ee1131
#
_entry.id   52bb7830510aca470086af37f7ee1131
#
_cell.length_a   1.000
_cell.length_b   1.000
_cell.length_c   1.000
_cell.angle_alpha   90.00
_cell.angle_beta   90.00
_cell.angle_gamma   90.00
#
_symmetry.space_group_name_H-M   'P 1'
#
loop_
_entity.id
_entity.type
_entity.pdbx_description
1 polymer ?
#
loop_
_entity_poly.entity_id
_entity_poly.type
_entity_poly.pdbx_seq_one_letter_code
_entity_poly.pdbx_strand_id
1 'polypeptide(L)'
;MIDSAHPKPQPESGASLPPLIVRHWHGRVAASRGMEYLELMRTVAIPDYRGIDGNLGAFCWHRTVGDVLDVVMVSWWRDYDCIRAFTGEDITVAKYYPFDPGFLIEMEPYVTHFESFGRLA
;
A
#
# COMPACT_ATOMS: atom_id res chain seq x y z
N MET A 1 1.68 25.90 -23.99
CA MET A 1 1.03 25.86 -23.49
C MET A 1 0.61 25.81 -23.31
N ILE A 2 1.01 25.96 -23.10
CA ILE A 2 0.32 25.98 -22.46
C ILE A 2 -0.33 26.12 -22.28
N ASP A 3 -0.14 26.46 -22.13
CA ASP A 3 -1.03 26.66 -21.46
C ASP A 3 -1.61 26.76 -21.51
N SER A 4 -1.15 27.19 -21.87
CA SER A 4 -1.90 27.36 -21.35
C SER A 4 -2.48 27.28 -21.06
N ALA A 5 -2.03 27.55 -21.21
CA ALA A 5 -2.66 27.38 -20.38
C ALA A 5 -3.11 27.17 -19.84
N HIS A 6 -2.93 27.20 -19.45
CA HIS A 6 -3.55 26.97 -18.49
C HIS A 6 -3.92 26.84 -17.78
N PRO A 7 -3.57 27.13 -17.45
CA PRO A 7 -3.82 26.93 -16.45
C PRO A 7 -4.89 26.82 -15.99
N LYS A 8 -5.02 26.40 -15.19
CA LYS A 8 -5.99 26.21 -14.59
C LYS A 8 -6.32 26.59 -13.55
N PRO A 9 -6.81 26.57 -13.23
CA PRO A 9 -7.10 27.14 -12.14
C PRO A 9 -7.01 26.40 -11.02
N GLN A 10 -6.90 26.72 -10.18
CA GLN A 10 -6.92 26.23 -9.12
C GLN A 10 -7.94 26.35 -8.35
N PRO A 11 -8.26 25.60 -7.77
CA PRO A 11 -9.26 25.70 -6.95
C PRO A 11 -8.93 26.66 -5.91
N GLU A 12 -9.51 27.19 -5.71
CA GLU A 12 -9.42 27.85 -4.91
C GLU A 12 -9.26 27.62 -3.90
N SER A 13 -9.40 27.76 -3.60
CA SER A 13 -9.15 27.38 -2.66
C SER A 13 -8.37 26.71 -2.70
N GLY A 14 -8.21 26.99 -3.73
CA GLY A 14 -7.30 26.22 -4.02
C GLY A 14 -6.78 25.67 -3.17
N ALA A 15 -7.27 25.90 -2.56
CA ALA A 15 -6.83 25.21 -1.59
C ALA A 15 -6.26 24.01 -2.03
N SER A 16 -5.16 23.76 -1.63
CA SER A 16 -4.59 22.50 -1.89
C SER A 16 -5.28 21.50 -1.02
N LEU A 17 -5.60 20.38 -1.61
CA LEU A 17 -6.10 19.24 -0.88
C LEU A 17 -4.93 18.64 -0.10
N PRO A 18 -5.18 18.07 1.05
CA PRO A 18 -4.15 17.31 1.76
C PRO A 18 -3.65 16.18 0.86
N PRO A 19 -2.37 15.84 0.91
CA PRO A 19 -1.89 14.72 0.12
C PRO A 19 -2.49 13.42 0.61
N LEU A 20 -2.64 12.48 -0.31
CA LEU A 20 -2.96 11.11 0.06
C LEU A 20 -1.70 10.47 0.65
N ILE A 21 -1.90 9.49 1.50
CA ILE A 21 -0.79 8.76 2.08
C ILE A 21 -0.70 7.40 1.45
N VAL A 22 0.50 7.02 1.04
CA VAL A 22 0.78 5.67 0.52
C VAL A 22 1.57 4.91 1.55
N ARG A 23 1.09 3.71 1.85
CA ARG A 23 1.77 2.78 2.74
C ARG A 23 2.40 1.69 1.88
N HIS A 24 3.68 1.45 2.08
CA HIS A 24 4.47 0.49 1.30
C HIS A 24 4.99 -0.60 2.24
N TRP A 25 4.47 -1.80 2.10
CA TRP A 25 4.88 -2.99 2.84
C TRP A 25 5.63 -3.91 1.90
N HIS A 26 6.70 -4.53 2.37
CA HIS A 26 7.54 -5.40 1.55
C HIS A 26 7.73 -6.75 2.20
N GLY A 27 7.69 -7.81 1.39
CA GLY A 27 8.00 -9.15 1.85
C GLY A 27 8.57 -9.99 0.72
N ARG A 28 9.22 -11.08 1.07
CA ARG A 28 9.79 -12.02 0.11
C ARG A 28 9.39 -13.43 0.48
N VAL A 29 9.03 -14.21 -0.53
CA VAL A 29 8.51 -15.57 -0.38
C VAL A 29 9.27 -16.46 -1.36
N ALA A 30 9.49 -17.73 -1.02
CA ALA A 30 10.05 -18.66 -1.98
C ALA A 30 9.15 -18.72 -3.21
N ALA A 31 9.74 -18.64 -4.40
CA ALA A 31 8.96 -18.63 -5.64
C ALA A 31 8.07 -19.86 -5.76
N SER A 32 8.52 -20.99 -5.21
CA SER A 32 7.74 -22.24 -5.25
C SER A 32 6.45 -22.16 -4.46
N ARG A 33 6.30 -21.18 -3.56
CA ARG A 33 5.08 -20.96 -2.80
C ARG A 33 4.40 -19.64 -3.16
N GLY A 34 4.87 -19.02 -4.24
CA GLY A 34 4.43 -17.69 -4.62
C GLY A 34 2.95 -17.62 -4.95
N MET A 35 2.44 -18.56 -5.75
CA MET A 35 1.02 -18.52 -6.15
C MET A 35 0.10 -18.66 -4.95
N GLU A 36 0.47 -19.49 -4.00
CA GLU A 36 -0.27 -19.69 -2.78
C GLU A 36 -0.33 -18.41 -1.97
N TYR A 37 0.81 -17.73 -1.84
CA TYR A 37 0.88 -16.48 -1.09
C TYR A 37 0.10 -15.36 -1.78
N LEU A 38 0.21 -15.26 -3.11
CA LEU A 38 -0.53 -14.25 -3.86
C LEU A 38 -2.03 -14.44 -3.73
N GLU A 39 -2.49 -15.68 -3.64
CA GLU A 39 -3.91 -15.93 -3.42
C GLU A 39 -4.36 -15.44 -2.05
N LEU A 40 -3.51 -15.59 -1.03
CA LEU A 40 -3.80 -15.05 0.29
C LEU A 40 -3.82 -13.52 0.28
N MET A 41 -2.94 -12.89 -0.52
CA MET A 41 -3.00 -11.44 -0.68
C MET A 41 -4.33 -11.01 -1.30
N ARG A 42 -4.79 -11.77 -2.30
CA ARG A 42 -6.04 -11.44 -3.00
C ARG A 42 -7.27 -11.66 -2.13
N THR A 43 -7.29 -12.74 -1.36
CA THR A 43 -8.50 -13.15 -0.65
C THR A 43 -8.55 -12.71 0.80
N VAL A 44 -7.40 -12.40 1.41
CA VAL A 44 -7.34 -12.00 2.82
C VAL A 44 -6.84 -10.58 2.98
N ALA A 45 -5.63 -10.30 2.48
CA ALA A 45 -5.00 -9.01 2.77
C ALA A 45 -5.73 -7.84 2.13
N ILE A 46 -5.95 -7.89 0.82
CA ILE A 46 -6.60 -6.77 0.12
C ILE A 46 -7.99 -6.48 0.68
N PRO A 47 -8.85 -7.49 0.89
CA PRO A 47 -10.15 -7.22 1.52
C PRO A 47 -10.04 -6.61 2.92
N ASP A 48 -9.04 -7.02 3.70
CA ASP A 48 -8.84 -6.45 5.03
C ASP A 48 -8.48 -4.97 4.95
N TYR A 49 -7.55 -4.60 4.07
CA TYR A 49 -7.20 -3.20 3.83
C TYR A 49 -8.43 -2.41 3.40
N ARG A 50 -9.18 -2.94 2.43
CA ARG A 50 -10.32 -2.25 1.85
C ARG A 50 -11.48 -2.09 2.83
N GLY A 51 -11.51 -2.89 3.89
CA GLY A 51 -12.54 -2.78 4.92
C GLY A 51 -12.32 -1.65 5.91
N ILE A 52 -11.17 -1.01 5.89
CA ILE A 52 -10.86 0.07 6.83
C ILE A 52 -11.35 1.40 6.26
N ASP A 53 -12.10 2.14 7.06
CA ASP A 53 -12.56 3.47 6.65
C ASP A 53 -11.36 4.36 6.39
N GLY A 54 -11.38 5.04 5.25
CA GLY A 54 -10.27 5.89 4.82
C GLY A 54 -9.26 5.19 3.93
N ASN A 55 -9.35 3.87 3.76
CA ASN A 55 -8.54 3.20 2.74
C ASN A 55 -9.13 3.49 1.37
N LEU A 56 -8.31 3.97 0.46
CA LEU A 56 -8.72 4.40 -0.87
C LEU A 56 -8.32 3.42 -1.97
N GLY A 57 -7.52 2.43 -1.64
CA GLY A 57 -7.10 1.42 -2.58
C GLY A 57 -5.98 0.57 -2.01
N ALA A 58 -5.87 -0.65 -2.51
CA ALA A 58 -4.82 -1.57 -2.11
C ALA A 58 -4.44 -2.44 -3.30
N PHE A 59 -3.15 -2.52 -3.58
CA PHE A 59 -2.63 -3.31 -4.68
C PHE A 59 -1.51 -4.20 -4.19
N CYS A 60 -1.42 -5.37 -4.74
CA CYS A 60 -0.29 -6.26 -4.54
C CYS A 60 0.57 -6.21 -5.79
N TRP A 61 1.78 -5.70 -5.66
CA TRP A 61 2.77 -5.73 -6.73
C TRP A 61 3.71 -6.89 -6.47
N HIS A 62 4.06 -7.60 -7.50
CA HIS A 62 4.94 -8.75 -7.32
C HIS A 62 5.79 -8.98 -8.55
N ARG A 63 6.95 -9.59 -8.32
CA ARG A 63 7.84 -10.04 -9.40
C ARG A 63 8.67 -11.19 -8.87
N THR A 64 9.08 -12.07 -9.78
CA THR A 64 9.96 -13.17 -9.42
C THR A 64 11.39 -12.80 -9.80
N VAL A 65 12.31 -12.95 -8.87
CA VAL A 65 13.73 -12.72 -9.07
C VAL A 65 14.45 -14.00 -8.63
N GLY A 66 14.90 -14.78 -9.60
CA GLY A 66 15.49 -16.08 -9.28
C GLY A 66 14.46 -17.01 -8.66
N ASP A 67 14.75 -17.52 -7.50
CA ASP A 67 13.85 -18.40 -6.76
C ASP A 67 13.05 -17.68 -5.68
N VAL A 68 13.00 -16.35 -5.74
CA VAL A 68 12.30 -15.53 -4.76
C VAL A 68 11.19 -14.75 -5.44
N LEU A 69 10.01 -14.77 -4.85
CA LEU A 69 8.93 -13.86 -5.20
C LEU A 69 9.02 -12.64 -4.30
N ASP A 70 9.22 -11.49 -4.92
CA ASP A 70 9.27 -10.19 -4.25
C ASP A 70 7.85 -9.62 -4.26
N VAL A 71 7.35 -9.25 -3.10
CA VAL A 71 5.96 -8.81 -2.94
C VAL A 71 5.92 -7.45 -2.26
N VAL A 72 5.17 -6.53 -2.84
CA VAL A 72 4.96 -5.21 -2.26
C VAL A 72 3.45 -4.98 -2.16
N MET A 73 2.98 -4.68 -0.96
CA MET A 73 1.60 -4.24 -0.77
C MET A 73 1.60 -2.73 -0.70
N VAL A 74 0.93 -2.11 -1.67
CA VAL A 74 0.83 -0.67 -1.78
C VAL A 74 -0.61 -0.28 -1.50
N SER A 75 -0.81 0.60 -0.53
CA SER A 75 -2.16 1.02 -0.17
C SER A 75 -2.22 2.54 -0.05
N TRP A 76 -3.34 3.10 -0.45
CA TRP A 76 -3.60 4.53 -0.43
C TRP A 76 -4.61 4.85 0.66
N TRP A 77 -4.35 5.94 1.41
CA TRP A 77 -5.12 6.28 2.59
C TRP A 77 -5.44 7.77 2.59
N ARG A 78 -6.59 8.11 3.15
CA ARG A 78 -7.02 9.50 3.25
C ARG A 78 -6.06 10.32 4.12
N ASP A 79 -5.61 9.74 5.22
CA ASP A 79 -4.70 10.39 6.16
C ASP A 79 -4.02 9.34 7.04
N TYR A 80 -3.11 9.79 7.90
CA TYR A 80 -2.39 8.89 8.80
C TYR A 80 -3.30 8.29 9.88
N ASP A 81 -4.32 9.04 10.31
CA ASP A 81 -5.20 8.54 11.36
C ASP A 81 -5.97 7.29 10.93
N CYS A 82 -6.35 7.23 9.65
CA CYS A 82 -7.02 6.04 9.13
C CYS A 82 -6.14 4.81 9.21
N ILE A 83 -4.84 4.99 9.04
CA ILE A 83 -3.90 3.87 9.09
C ILE A 83 -3.83 3.30 10.50
N ARG A 84 -4.01 4.11 11.53
CA ARG A 84 -3.99 3.63 12.91
C ARG A 84 -5.10 2.63 13.19
N ALA A 85 -6.23 2.76 12.52
CA ALA A 85 -7.31 1.79 12.65
C ALA A 85 -6.89 0.42 12.09
N PHE A 86 -5.96 0.41 11.15
CA PHE A 86 -5.44 -0.82 10.55
C PHE A 86 -4.27 -1.41 11.33
N THR A 87 -3.36 -0.55 11.80
CA THR A 87 -2.09 -1.00 12.38
C THR A 87 -2.02 -0.93 13.88
N GLY A 88 -2.83 -0.09 14.51
CA GLY A 88 -2.63 0.32 15.89
C GLY A 88 -1.84 1.62 15.95
N GLU A 89 -1.41 1.99 17.13
CA GLU A 89 -0.89 3.33 17.40
C GLU A 89 0.35 3.68 16.58
N ASP A 90 1.28 2.74 16.45
CA ASP A 90 2.52 2.98 15.71
C ASP A 90 2.35 2.51 14.27
N ILE A 91 2.12 3.45 13.37
CA ILE A 91 1.88 3.11 11.97
C ILE A 91 3.14 2.69 11.22
N THR A 92 4.32 2.91 11.79
CA THR A 92 5.57 2.54 11.11
C THR A 92 5.87 1.05 11.21
N VAL A 93 5.20 0.35 12.12
CA VAL A 93 5.43 -1.08 12.33
C VAL A 93 4.66 -1.86 11.27
N ALA A 94 5.30 -2.86 10.69
CA ALA A 94 4.67 -3.72 9.72
C ALA A 94 3.56 -4.54 10.40
N LYS A 95 2.45 -4.70 9.69
CA LYS A 95 1.36 -5.56 10.15
C LYS A 95 1.47 -6.88 9.43
N TYR A 96 1.46 -7.97 10.20
CA TYR A 96 1.56 -9.31 9.67
C TYR A 96 0.30 -10.10 9.97
N TYR A 97 -0.05 -11.01 9.05
CA TYR A 97 -1.16 -11.93 9.24
C TYR A 97 -0.64 -13.23 9.86
N PRO A 98 -1.51 -14.01 10.50
CA PRO A 98 -1.06 -15.25 11.15
C PRO A 98 -0.34 -16.22 10.22
N PHE A 99 -0.66 -16.22 8.93
CA PHE A 99 0.00 -17.10 7.97
C PHE A 99 1.39 -16.60 7.54
N ASP A 100 1.70 -15.32 7.72
CA ASP A 100 2.94 -14.72 7.19
C ASP A 100 4.21 -15.43 7.64
N PRO A 101 4.39 -15.81 8.90
CA PRO A 101 5.62 -16.49 9.30
C PRO A 101 5.87 -17.81 8.57
N GLY A 102 4.81 -18.44 8.05
CA GLY A 102 4.96 -19.68 7.31
C GLY A 102 5.39 -19.50 5.87
N PHE A 103 5.35 -18.27 5.37
CA PHE A 103 5.68 -17.95 3.98
C PHE A 103 6.89 -17.05 3.84
N LEU A 104 7.00 -16.03 4.69
CA LEU A 104 8.00 -14.97 4.50
C LEU A 104 9.40 -15.47 4.86
N ILE A 105 10.35 -15.14 3.99
CA ILE A 105 11.76 -15.48 4.21
C ILE A 105 12.29 -14.72 5.41
N GLU A 106 11.83 -13.47 5.57
CA GLU A 106 12.15 -12.68 6.75
C GLU A 106 10.97 -11.78 7.09
N MET A 107 10.89 -11.36 8.34
CA MET A 107 9.82 -10.49 8.82
C MET A 107 10.42 -9.11 9.06
N GLU A 108 10.33 -8.24 8.03
CA GLU A 108 10.84 -6.88 8.14
C GLU A 108 9.97 -6.12 9.15
N PRO A 109 10.59 -5.43 10.12
CA PRO A 109 9.81 -4.86 11.23
C PRO A 109 9.03 -3.58 10.85
N TYR A 110 9.47 -2.87 9.80
CA TYR A 110 8.92 -1.55 9.51
C TYR A 110 8.47 -1.43 8.07
N VAL A 111 7.57 -0.47 7.86
CA VAL A 111 7.08 -0.10 6.53
C VAL A 111 7.47 1.34 6.24
N THR A 112 7.27 1.78 5.01
CA THR A 112 7.56 3.15 4.58
C THR A 112 6.26 3.82 4.17
N HIS A 113 6.11 5.10 4.49
CA HIS A 113 4.99 5.90 4.02
C HIS A 113 5.49 7.01 3.13
N PHE A 114 4.66 7.38 2.16
CA PHE A 114 4.93 8.46 1.22
C PHE A 114 3.69 9.33 1.12
N GLU A 115 3.87 10.58 0.77
CA GLU A 115 2.78 11.42 0.32
C GLU A 115 2.61 11.21 -1.18
N SER A 116 1.38 11.21 -1.64
CA SER A 116 1.07 10.86 -3.02
C SER A 116 0.09 11.84 -3.63
N PHE A 117 0.31 12.15 -4.89
CA PHE A 117 -0.67 12.83 -5.71
C PHE A 117 -0.62 12.21 -7.10
N GLY A 118 -1.71 12.39 -7.84
CA GLY A 118 -1.80 11.79 -9.15
C GLY A 118 -3.17 11.14 -9.32
N ARG A 119 -3.31 10.39 -10.41
CA ARG A 119 -4.58 9.69 -10.66
C ARG A 119 -4.34 8.59 -11.67
N LEU A 120 -5.24 7.62 -11.62
CA LEU A 120 -5.32 6.63 -12.68
C LEU A 120 -6.11 7.24 -13.83
N ALA A 121 -5.68 7.03 -15.00
CA ALA A 121 -6.28 7.45 -16.26
C ALA A 121 -7.33 8.56 -16.20
#